data_ddd295abc57688e2940a626b74da1b3a
#
_entry.id   ddd295abc57688e2940a626b74da1b3a
#
_cell.length_a   1.000
_cell.length_b   1.000
_cell.length_c   1.000
_cell.angle_alpha   90.00
_cell.angle_beta   90.00
_cell.angle_gamma   90.00
#
_symmetry.space_group_name_H-M   'P 1'
#
loop_
_entity.id
_entity.type
_entity.pdbx_description
1 polymer ?
#
loop_
_entity_poly.entity_id
_entity_poly.type
_entity_poly.pdbx_seq_one_letter_code
_entity_poly.pdbx_strand_id
1 'polypeptide(L)'
;NQTYLSASAVNSRGIVPNNGYERYNFTARNTTSLLKDRMTLDIGASYIMQNDRNMVNQGTYANPLVSAYLFPRGNDWNRVRMFERYDPERRIWVQDWDEWIGAGNLTMQNPYWINYRNLRENDRRRYMLNTNISYRILDWLSVSGRIRIDNSVNNFTEKFYATSNSTLIEGSSNGLYGITKTEDQQTYGDVLLSIDKTFGENWSLQAN
;
A
#
# COMPACT_ATOMS: atom_id res chain seq x y z
N ASN A 1 -11.81 24.07 22.83
CA ASN A 1 -11.17 22.76 22.79
C ASN A 1 -12.03 21.81 21.98
N GLN A 2 -11.43 21.11 21.02
CA GLN A 2 -12.14 20.17 20.14
C GLN A 2 -11.29 18.92 19.97
N THR A 3 -11.94 17.75 20.16
CA THR A 3 -11.30 16.45 19.92
C THR A 3 -12.09 15.71 18.85
N TYR A 4 -11.37 15.14 17.88
CA TYR A 4 -11.91 14.31 16.82
C TYR A 4 -11.24 12.93 16.86
N LEU A 5 -12.04 11.87 16.80
CA LEU A 5 -11.57 10.49 16.70
C LEU A 5 -12.31 9.82 15.54
N SER A 6 -11.58 9.06 14.73
CA SER A 6 -12.15 8.32 13.62
C SER A 6 -11.48 6.96 13.48
N ALA A 7 -12.26 5.96 13.14
CA ALA A 7 -11.78 4.65 12.73
C ALA A 7 -12.54 4.23 11.47
N SER A 8 -11.83 3.68 10.49
CA SER A 8 -12.42 3.13 9.28
C SER A 8 -11.77 1.82 8.90
N ALA A 9 -12.56 0.91 8.33
CA ALA A 9 -12.13 -0.38 7.84
C ALA A 9 -12.62 -0.59 6.40
N VAL A 10 -11.76 -1.09 5.54
CA VAL A 10 -12.08 -1.53 4.19
C VAL A 10 -11.62 -2.97 4.05
N ASN A 11 -12.56 -3.86 3.70
CA ASN A 11 -12.29 -5.25 3.33
C ASN A 11 -12.83 -5.47 1.93
N SER A 12 -11.97 -5.90 1.02
CA SER A 12 -12.33 -6.14 -0.37
C SER A 12 -11.75 -7.46 -0.86
N ARG A 13 -12.52 -8.17 -1.67
CA ARG A 13 -12.07 -9.36 -2.40
C ARG A 13 -12.22 -9.10 -3.88
N GLY A 14 -11.17 -9.44 -4.64
CA GLY A 14 -11.21 -9.32 -6.09
C GLY A 14 -12.05 -10.41 -6.75
N ILE A 15 -12.37 -10.20 -8.02
CA ILE A 15 -13.02 -11.21 -8.88
C ILE A 15 -12.09 -12.40 -9.12
N VAL A 16 -10.79 -12.14 -9.16
CA VAL A 16 -9.77 -13.19 -9.31
C VAL A 16 -9.62 -13.93 -7.98
N PRO A 17 -9.66 -15.26 -7.99
CA PRO A 17 -9.52 -16.07 -6.78
C PRO A 17 -8.25 -15.75 -5.99
N ASN A 18 -8.33 -15.86 -4.67
CA ASN A 18 -7.24 -15.61 -3.73
C ASN A 18 -6.69 -14.17 -3.72
N ASN A 19 -7.41 -13.21 -4.28
CA ASN A 19 -7.10 -11.80 -4.22
C ASN A 19 -7.83 -11.15 -3.03
N GLY A 20 -7.13 -10.32 -2.25
CA GLY A 20 -7.70 -9.66 -1.09
C GLY A 20 -7.02 -8.33 -0.77
N TYR A 21 -7.80 -7.41 -0.24
CA TYR A 21 -7.33 -6.11 0.22
C TYR A 21 -8.01 -5.77 1.54
N GLU A 22 -7.22 -5.40 2.54
CA GLU A 22 -7.67 -4.96 3.85
C GLU A 22 -6.97 -3.67 4.23
N ARG A 23 -7.73 -2.70 4.75
CA ARG A 23 -7.18 -1.45 5.24
C ARG A 23 -7.93 -0.97 6.46
N TYR A 24 -7.18 -0.62 7.49
CA TYR A 24 -7.69 -0.04 8.74
C TYR A 24 -7.01 1.31 8.95
N ASN A 25 -7.81 2.34 9.18
CA ASN A 25 -7.31 3.69 9.48
C ASN A 25 -7.83 4.12 10.85
N PHE A 26 -6.95 4.66 11.66
CA PHE A 26 -7.26 5.30 12.94
C PHE A 26 -6.74 6.73 12.89
N THR A 27 -7.57 7.69 13.24
CA THR A 27 -7.19 9.10 13.28
C THR A 27 -7.67 9.73 14.57
N ALA A 28 -6.78 10.48 15.22
CA ALA A 28 -7.08 11.31 16.36
C ALA A 28 -6.57 12.72 16.09
N ARG A 29 -7.36 13.74 16.42
CA ARG A 29 -6.98 15.13 16.36
C ARG A 29 -7.51 15.89 17.57
N ASN A 30 -6.70 16.74 18.13
CA ASN A 30 -7.10 17.65 19.21
C ASN A 30 -6.64 19.06 18.89
N THR A 31 -7.56 20.02 19.01
CA THR A 31 -7.27 21.43 18.92
C THR A 31 -7.66 22.07 20.25
N THR A 32 -6.70 22.71 20.90
CA THR A 32 -6.85 23.29 22.24
C THR A 32 -6.35 24.74 22.24
N SER A 33 -7.17 25.64 22.76
CA SER A 33 -6.80 27.02 23.08
C SER A 33 -6.25 27.11 24.49
N LEU A 34 -5.12 27.75 24.65
CA LEU A 34 -4.38 27.95 25.88
C LEU A 34 -4.10 29.46 26.11
N LEU A 35 -3.68 29.83 27.31
CA LEU A 35 -3.26 31.19 27.66
C LEU A 35 -4.31 32.25 27.30
N LYS A 36 -5.61 32.00 27.64
CA LYS A 36 -6.71 32.91 27.34
C LYS A 36 -6.84 33.19 25.82
N ASP A 37 -6.80 32.15 25.03
CA ASP A 37 -6.91 32.17 23.55
C ASP A 37 -5.76 32.86 22.82
N ARG A 38 -4.62 33.09 23.50
CA ARG A 38 -3.41 33.58 22.85
C ARG A 38 -2.58 32.51 22.20
N MET A 39 -2.76 31.24 22.62
CA MET A 39 -2.03 30.11 22.06
C MET A 39 -3.03 29.04 21.60
N THR A 40 -2.82 28.55 20.39
CA THR A 40 -3.57 27.40 19.83
C THR A 40 -2.60 26.28 19.58
N LEU A 41 -2.93 25.10 20.09
CA LEU A 41 -2.21 23.86 19.86
C LEU A 41 -3.13 22.91 19.10
N ASP A 42 -2.67 22.45 17.93
CA ASP A 42 -3.35 21.46 17.08
C ASP A 42 -2.44 20.25 16.88
N ILE A 43 -2.85 19.11 17.41
CA ILE A 43 -2.11 17.85 17.32
C ILE A 43 -2.98 16.83 16.60
N GLY A 44 -2.42 16.20 15.60
CA GLY A 44 -3.06 15.10 14.86
C GLY A 44 -2.15 13.88 14.79
N ALA A 45 -2.75 12.71 14.92
CA ALA A 45 -2.09 11.43 14.71
C ALA A 45 -2.98 10.53 13.86
N SER A 46 -2.36 9.84 12.90
CA SER A 46 -3.05 8.82 12.09
C SER A 46 -2.19 7.57 12.00
N TYR A 47 -2.84 6.42 12.10
CA TYR A 47 -2.21 5.12 11.92
C TYR A 47 -2.98 4.30 10.89
N ILE A 48 -2.26 3.77 9.91
CA ILE A 48 -2.81 3.02 8.79
C ILE A 48 -2.14 1.65 8.73
N MET A 49 -2.95 0.61 8.74
CA MET A 49 -2.54 -0.76 8.41
C MET A 49 -3.20 -1.16 7.11
N GLN A 50 -2.41 -1.69 6.18
CA GLN A 50 -2.89 -2.12 4.87
C GLN A 50 -2.24 -3.44 4.51
N ASN A 51 -3.07 -4.43 4.16
CA ASN A 51 -2.65 -5.71 3.63
C ASN A 51 -3.26 -5.92 2.26
N ASP A 52 -2.45 -6.17 1.28
CA ASP A 52 -2.90 -6.64 -0.02
C ASP A 52 -2.24 -7.97 -0.35
N ARG A 53 -3.06 -8.88 -0.87
CA ARG A 53 -2.65 -10.21 -1.22
C ARG A 53 -3.04 -10.53 -2.66
N ASN A 54 -2.06 -10.98 -3.42
CA ASN A 54 -2.21 -11.46 -4.80
C ASN A 54 -2.94 -10.50 -5.72
N MET A 55 -2.70 -9.20 -5.57
CA MET A 55 -3.21 -8.21 -6.53
C MET A 55 -2.77 -8.59 -7.94
N VAL A 56 -3.69 -8.46 -8.89
CA VAL A 56 -3.42 -8.82 -10.29
C VAL A 56 -2.24 -8.03 -10.81
N ASN A 57 -1.19 -8.75 -11.20
CA ASN A 57 0.01 -8.15 -11.77
C ASN A 57 -0.13 -7.92 -13.27
N GLN A 58 0.63 -6.96 -13.75
CA GLN A 58 0.82 -6.77 -15.18
C GLN A 58 1.85 -7.79 -15.73
N GLY A 59 1.83 -8.01 -17.02
CA GLY A 59 2.76 -8.89 -17.72
C GLY A 59 2.17 -10.24 -18.11
N THR A 60 2.89 -10.92 -18.96
CA THR A 60 2.43 -12.13 -19.64
C THR A 60 2.36 -13.34 -18.69
N TYR A 61 3.35 -13.49 -17.82
CA TYR A 61 3.52 -14.70 -17.00
C TYR A 61 2.91 -14.59 -15.59
N ALA A 62 2.74 -13.37 -15.11
CA ALA A 62 2.25 -13.09 -13.76
C ALA A 62 0.76 -12.74 -13.71
N ASN A 63 0.11 -12.52 -14.86
CA ASN A 63 -1.28 -12.13 -14.94
C ASN A 63 -2.16 -13.34 -15.29
N PRO A 64 -3.01 -13.83 -14.38
CA PRO A 64 -3.86 -14.98 -14.62
C PRO A 64 -4.90 -14.76 -15.72
N LEU A 65 -5.27 -13.51 -15.99
CA LEU A 65 -6.25 -13.18 -17.03
C LEU A 65 -5.70 -13.41 -18.42
N VAL A 66 -4.40 -13.21 -18.65
CA VAL A 66 -3.78 -13.47 -19.96
C VAL A 66 -3.93 -14.92 -20.35
N SER A 67 -3.60 -15.86 -19.45
CA SER A 67 -3.77 -17.29 -19.68
C SER A 67 -5.23 -17.67 -19.87
N ALA A 68 -6.14 -17.07 -19.09
CA ALA A 68 -7.56 -17.32 -19.19
C ALA A 68 -8.14 -16.85 -20.54
N TYR A 69 -7.73 -15.70 -21.04
CA TYR A 69 -8.19 -15.19 -22.34
C TYR A 69 -7.61 -15.95 -23.55
N LEU A 70 -6.42 -16.52 -23.39
CA LEU A 70 -5.78 -17.32 -24.44
C LEU A 70 -6.24 -18.79 -24.43
N PHE A 71 -7.02 -19.21 -23.44
CA PHE A 71 -7.52 -20.58 -23.37
C PHE A 71 -8.48 -20.89 -24.53
N PRO A 72 -8.28 -22.00 -25.28
CA PRO A 72 -9.09 -22.34 -26.42
C PRO A 72 -10.54 -22.63 -26.04
N ARG A 73 -11.48 -21.99 -26.75
CA ARG A 73 -12.93 -22.09 -26.45
C ARG A 73 -13.51 -23.50 -26.58
N GLY A 74 -12.87 -24.37 -27.35
CA GLY A 74 -13.32 -25.76 -27.55
C GLY A 74 -12.88 -26.71 -26.44
N ASN A 75 -12.09 -26.24 -25.46
CA ASN A 75 -11.54 -27.09 -24.42
C ASN A 75 -12.34 -26.99 -23.12
N ASP A 76 -12.28 -28.06 -22.32
CA ASP A 76 -12.96 -28.09 -21.03
C ASP A 76 -12.22 -27.25 -19.97
N TRP A 77 -12.83 -26.14 -19.54
CA TRP A 77 -12.32 -25.29 -18.50
C TRP A 77 -12.17 -25.99 -17.13
N ASN A 78 -12.89 -27.09 -16.90
CA ASN A 78 -12.75 -27.83 -15.65
C ASN A 78 -11.35 -28.43 -15.47
N ARG A 79 -10.64 -28.73 -16.55
CA ARG A 79 -9.22 -29.16 -16.50
C ARG A 79 -8.30 -28.07 -15.96
N VAL A 80 -8.61 -26.82 -16.23
CA VAL A 80 -7.81 -25.68 -15.74
C VAL A 80 -7.84 -25.59 -14.22
N ARG A 81 -8.93 -26.03 -13.58
CA ARG A 81 -9.05 -26.08 -12.10
C ARG A 81 -8.15 -27.11 -11.46
N MET A 82 -7.78 -28.17 -12.19
CA MET A 82 -6.76 -29.14 -11.75
C MET A 82 -5.38 -28.59 -12.07
N PHE A 83 -4.99 -27.54 -11.35
CA PHE A 83 -3.83 -26.73 -11.68
C PHE A 83 -2.51 -27.29 -11.16
N GLU A 84 -2.55 -28.39 -10.36
CA GLU A 84 -1.38 -29.00 -9.78
C GLU A 84 -1.49 -30.52 -9.76
N ARG A 85 -0.35 -31.19 -9.88
CA ARG A 85 -0.19 -32.64 -9.72
C ARG A 85 0.99 -32.97 -8.83
N TYR A 86 0.94 -34.10 -8.14
CA TYR A 86 2.05 -34.54 -7.33
C TYR A 86 3.14 -35.20 -8.19
N ASP A 87 4.37 -34.72 -8.00
CA ASP A 87 5.58 -35.33 -8.59
C ASP A 87 6.24 -36.25 -7.56
N PRO A 88 6.18 -37.59 -7.75
CA PRO A 88 6.71 -38.54 -6.78
C PRO A 88 8.23 -38.57 -6.74
N GLU A 89 8.92 -38.20 -7.80
CA GLU A 89 10.39 -38.16 -7.84
C GLU A 89 10.93 -36.98 -7.02
N ARG A 90 10.35 -35.82 -7.20
CA ARG A 90 10.71 -34.60 -6.47
C ARG A 90 9.99 -34.45 -5.13
N ARG A 91 8.95 -35.25 -4.89
CA ARG A 91 8.08 -35.19 -3.69
C ARG A 91 7.45 -33.82 -3.45
N ILE A 92 7.08 -33.13 -4.50
CA ILE A 92 6.45 -31.82 -4.47
C ILE A 92 5.22 -31.74 -5.38
N TRP A 93 4.36 -30.77 -5.13
CA TRP A 93 3.29 -30.40 -6.05
C TRP A 93 3.86 -29.50 -7.15
N VAL A 94 3.63 -29.88 -8.40
CA VAL A 94 4.09 -29.18 -9.60
C VAL A 94 2.89 -28.69 -10.39
N GLN A 95 3.11 -27.66 -11.20
CA GLN A 95 2.06 -27.13 -12.07
C GLN A 95 1.57 -28.22 -13.05
N ASP A 96 0.23 -28.35 -13.15
CA ASP A 96 -0.42 -29.12 -14.20
C ASP A 96 -0.99 -28.17 -15.24
N TRP A 97 -0.36 -28.14 -16.40
CA TRP A 97 -0.71 -27.26 -17.49
C TRP A 97 -0.28 -27.86 -18.82
N ASP A 98 -1.18 -27.88 -19.78
CA ASP A 98 -0.90 -28.46 -21.09
C ASP A 98 -0.06 -27.46 -21.92
N GLU A 99 1.11 -27.87 -22.39
CA GLU A 99 2.07 -27.04 -23.13
C GLU A 99 1.51 -26.44 -24.44
N TRP A 100 0.47 -27.05 -25.00
CA TRP A 100 -0.19 -26.60 -26.23
C TRP A 100 -1.12 -25.40 -26.06
N ILE A 101 -1.37 -24.95 -24.83
CA ILE A 101 -2.23 -23.80 -24.51
C ILE A 101 -1.46 -22.47 -24.62
N GLY A 102 -0.22 -22.49 -24.99
CA GLY A 102 0.55 -21.28 -25.26
C GLY A 102 0.52 -20.89 -26.73
N ALA A 103 0.23 -19.65 -27.08
CA ALA A 103 0.39 -19.16 -28.44
C ALA A 103 1.89 -19.01 -28.79
N GLY A 104 2.43 -19.90 -29.61
CA GLY A 104 3.81 -19.84 -30.08
C GLY A 104 4.83 -20.06 -28.97
N ASN A 105 5.83 -19.15 -28.84
CA ASN A 105 6.91 -19.24 -27.86
C ASN A 105 6.57 -18.73 -26.46
N LEU A 106 5.31 -18.43 -26.19
CA LEU A 106 4.86 -17.92 -24.90
C LEU A 106 4.53 -19.08 -23.98
N THR A 107 5.36 -19.31 -22.97
CA THR A 107 5.11 -20.29 -21.90
C THR A 107 4.13 -19.71 -20.88
N MET A 108 2.84 -19.85 -21.14
CA MET A 108 1.80 -19.43 -20.20
C MET A 108 1.75 -20.35 -19.00
N GLN A 109 1.22 -19.87 -17.90
CA GLN A 109 0.97 -20.64 -16.69
C GLN A 109 -0.53 -20.87 -16.52
N ASN A 110 -0.88 -21.93 -15.81
CA ASN A 110 -2.25 -22.13 -15.38
C ASN A 110 -2.73 -20.94 -14.53
N PRO A 111 -3.86 -20.28 -14.85
CA PRO A 111 -4.34 -19.12 -14.10
C PRO A 111 -4.59 -19.41 -12.61
N TYR A 112 -5.02 -20.62 -12.26
CA TYR A 112 -5.16 -21.02 -10.84
C TYR A 112 -3.80 -21.25 -10.17
N TRP A 113 -2.79 -21.77 -10.90
CA TRP A 113 -1.43 -21.85 -10.39
C TRP A 113 -0.90 -20.46 -10.03
N ILE A 114 -1.07 -19.48 -10.90
CA ILE A 114 -0.69 -18.10 -10.64
C ILE A 114 -1.35 -17.59 -9.34
N ASN A 115 -2.66 -17.83 -9.19
CA ASN A 115 -3.40 -17.31 -8.05
C ASN A 115 -3.09 -18.00 -6.71
N TYR A 116 -2.69 -19.29 -6.75
CA TYR A 116 -2.53 -20.09 -5.52
C TYR A 116 -1.09 -20.51 -5.23
N ARG A 117 -0.18 -20.36 -6.19
CA ARG A 117 1.23 -20.78 -6.05
C ARG A 117 2.25 -19.71 -6.39
N ASN A 118 1.83 -18.61 -7.04
CA ASN A 118 2.66 -17.43 -7.24
C ASN A 118 2.16 -16.31 -6.33
N LEU A 119 2.43 -16.46 -5.03
CA LEU A 119 1.86 -15.60 -4.00
C LEU A 119 2.68 -14.31 -3.84
N ARG A 120 1.96 -13.22 -3.73
CA ARG A 120 2.50 -11.89 -3.40
C ARG A 120 1.67 -11.28 -2.29
N GLU A 121 2.34 -10.91 -1.22
CA GLU A 121 1.73 -10.33 -0.03
C GLU A 121 2.45 -9.02 0.28
N ASN A 122 1.69 -7.98 0.57
CA ASN A 122 2.19 -6.66 0.87
C ASN A 122 1.57 -6.17 2.18
N ASP A 123 2.39 -6.03 3.23
CA ASP A 123 2.00 -5.50 4.54
C ASP A 123 2.60 -4.10 4.68
N ARG A 124 1.74 -3.09 4.69
CA ARG A 124 2.12 -1.69 4.87
C ARG A 124 1.59 -1.15 6.17
N ARG A 125 2.46 -0.51 6.93
CA ARG A 125 2.14 0.23 8.15
C ARG A 125 2.64 1.65 8.01
N ARG A 126 1.75 2.62 8.21
CA ARG A 126 2.08 4.03 8.13
C ARG A 126 1.56 4.76 9.33
N TYR A 127 2.38 5.60 9.91
CA TYR A 127 1.93 6.56 10.91
C TYR A 127 2.28 7.98 10.47
N MET A 128 1.36 8.88 10.76
CA MET A 128 1.52 10.32 10.50
C MET A 128 1.25 11.07 11.79
N LEU A 129 2.16 11.96 12.14
CA LEU A 129 2.02 12.88 13.26
C LEU A 129 2.13 14.29 12.72
N ASN A 130 1.23 15.16 13.13
CA ASN A 130 1.30 16.58 12.82
C ASN A 130 1.02 17.39 14.07
N THR A 131 1.81 18.42 14.27
CA THR A 131 1.64 19.38 15.35
C THR A 131 1.76 20.78 14.78
N ASN A 132 0.81 21.63 15.12
CA ASN A 132 0.84 23.05 14.80
C ASN A 132 0.63 23.84 16.08
N ILE A 133 1.54 24.76 16.39
CA ILE A 133 1.46 25.66 17.52
C ILE A 133 1.41 27.07 16.95
N SER A 134 0.40 27.85 17.33
CA SER A 134 0.30 29.26 17.00
C SER A 134 0.22 30.06 18.28
N TYR A 135 1.06 31.08 18.41
CA TYR A 135 1.10 31.95 19.56
C TYR A 135 1.04 33.43 19.16
N ARG A 136 0.02 34.12 19.65
CA ARG A 136 -0.16 35.56 19.48
C ARG A 136 0.62 36.30 20.56
N ILE A 137 1.78 36.83 20.20
CA ILE A 137 2.67 37.58 21.08
C ILE A 137 2.05 38.93 21.42
N LEU A 138 1.62 39.63 20.36
CA LEU A 138 0.93 40.93 20.41
C LEU A 138 -0.28 40.85 19.48
N ASP A 139 -1.22 41.79 19.56
CA ASP A 139 -2.43 41.74 18.69
C ASP A 139 -2.09 41.84 17.20
N TRP A 140 -0.94 42.35 16.86
CA TRP A 140 -0.43 42.50 15.49
C TRP A 140 0.76 41.57 15.16
N LEU A 141 1.24 40.76 16.14
CA LEU A 141 2.40 39.89 15.96
C LEU A 141 2.10 38.49 16.47
N SER A 142 2.22 37.52 15.58
CA SER A 142 2.05 36.10 15.90
C SER A 142 3.20 35.25 15.36
N VAL A 143 3.51 34.16 16.05
CA VAL A 143 4.44 33.13 15.61
C VAL A 143 3.70 31.81 15.53
N SER A 144 3.96 31.05 14.50
CA SER A 144 3.48 29.68 14.37
C SER A 144 4.61 28.72 14.02
N GLY A 145 4.54 27.52 14.54
CA GLY A 145 5.46 26.45 14.22
C GLY A 145 4.71 25.17 13.84
N ARG A 146 5.17 24.47 12.82
CA ARG A 146 4.59 23.19 12.37
C ARG A 146 5.67 22.11 12.34
N ILE A 147 5.29 20.93 12.78
CA ILE A 147 6.10 19.73 12.63
C ILE A 147 5.18 18.64 12.06
N ARG A 148 5.65 17.98 11.03
CA ARG A 148 4.99 16.81 10.44
C ARG A 148 6.00 15.68 10.31
N ILE A 149 5.59 14.49 10.75
CA ILE A 149 6.33 13.24 10.59
C ILE A 149 5.41 12.28 9.87
N ASP A 150 5.91 11.68 8.81
CA ASP A 150 5.25 10.64 8.04
C ASP A 150 6.23 9.49 7.87
N ASN A 151 5.89 8.33 8.40
CA ASN A 151 6.71 7.13 8.27
C ASN A 151 5.85 5.99 7.71
N SER A 152 6.36 5.32 6.70
CA SER A 152 5.72 4.17 6.06
C SER A 152 6.70 3.03 5.96
N VAL A 153 6.35 1.89 6.51
CA VAL A 153 7.09 0.63 6.38
C VAL A 153 6.27 -0.33 5.56
N ASN A 154 6.86 -0.85 4.50
CA ASN A 154 6.26 -1.78 3.58
C ASN A 154 7.06 -3.07 3.52
N ASN A 155 6.47 -4.21 3.88
CA ASN A 155 7.06 -5.52 3.74
C ASN A 155 6.37 -6.25 2.60
N PHE A 156 7.09 -6.44 1.51
CA PHE A 156 6.62 -7.17 0.34
C PHE A 156 7.24 -8.56 0.33
N THR A 157 6.41 -9.60 0.26
CA THR A 157 6.84 -11.01 0.24
C THR A 157 6.37 -11.67 -1.04
N GLU A 158 7.29 -12.33 -1.72
CA GLU A 158 7.02 -13.17 -2.89
C GLU A 158 7.33 -14.62 -2.58
N LYS A 159 6.39 -15.52 -2.95
CA LYS A 159 6.52 -16.97 -2.76
C LYS A 159 6.08 -17.66 -4.04
N PHE A 160 7.01 -17.97 -4.92
CA PHE A 160 6.74 -18.67 -6.16
C PHE A 160 7.19 -20.11 -6.04
N TYR A 161 6.25 -21.01 -6.21
CA TYR A 161 6.49 -22.45 -6.08
C TYR A 161 7.35 -22.97 -7.24
N ALA A 162 8.00 -24.09 -7.02
CA ALA A 162 8.72 -24.81 -8.05
C ALA A 162 7.80 -25.10 -9.25
N THR A 163 8.36 -25.09 -10.45
CA THR A 163 7.64 -25.21 -11.74
C THR A 163 6.79 -24.01 -12.15
N SER A 164 6.86 -22.89 -11.44
CA SER A 164 6.40 -21.62 -11.97
C SER A 164 7.24 -21.21 -13.19
N ASN A 165 6.72 -20.27 -13.97
CA ASN A 165 7.43 -19.79 -15.16
C ASN A 165 8.89 -19.37 -14.84
N SER A 166 9.84 -19.84 -15.64
CA SER A 166 11.28 -19.66 -15.41
C SER A 166 11.71 -18.19 -15.29
N THR A 167 11.04 -17.28 -16.00
CA THR A 167 11.31 -15.85 -15.91
C THR A 167 10.94 -15.28 -14.53
N LEU A 168 9.88 -15.82 -13.89
CA LEU A 168 9.43 -15.35 -12.58
C LEU A 168 10.26 -15.92 -11.42
N ILE A 169 10.85 -17.08 -11.60
CA ILE A 169 11.66 -17.78 -10.60
C ILE A 169 13.16 -17.70 -10.91
N GLU A 170 13.57 -16.80 -11.81
CA GLU A 170 14.97 -16.54 -12.18
C GLU A 170 15.73 -17.82 -12.60
N GLY A 171 15.02 -18.75 -13.25
CA GLY A 171 15.56 -20.02 -13.69
C GLY A 171 15.75 -21.08 -12.60
N SER A 172 15.35 -20.80 -11.34
CA SER A 172 15.47 -21.75 -10.23
C SER A 172 14.50 -22.93 -10.38
N SER A 173 15.02 -24.16 -10.23
CA SER A 173 14.17 -25.35 -10.21
C SER A 173 13.35 -25.51 -8.92
N ASN A 174 13.69 -24.77 -7.86
CA ASN A 174 13.10 -24.88 -6.52
C ASN A 174 12.08 -23.77 -6.21
N GLY A 175 11.80 -22.89 -7.18
CA GLY A 175 10.95 -21.72 -6.99
C GLY A 175 11.74 -20.51 -6.47
N LEU A 176 11.02 -19.51 -5.99
CA LEU A 176 11.60 -18.27 -5.49
C LEU A 176 10.90 -17.84 -4.19
N TYR A 177 11.68 -17.42 -3.22
CA TYR A 177 11.23 -16.76 -2.02
C TYR A 177 11.96 -15.44 -1.86
N GLY A 178 11.22 -14.33 -1.88
CA GLY A 178 11.77 -13.00 -1.76
C GLY A 178 11.07 -12.19 -0.67
N ILE A 179 11.85 -11.38 0.05
CA ILE A 179 11.33 -10.36 0.97
C ILE A 179 11.99 -9.04 0.61
N THR A 180 11.15 -8.03 0.37
CA THR A 180 11.61 -6.66 0.17
C THR A 180 11.00 -5.79 1.26
N LYS A 181 11.85 -5.16 2.07
CA LYS A 181 11.42 -4.17 3.06
C LYS A 181 11.77 -2.79 2.55
N THR A 182 10.76 -1.93 2.44
CA THR A 182 10.93 -0.52 2.10
C THR A 182 10.48 0.33 3.29
N GLU A 183 11.29 1.29 3.66
CA GLU A 183 10.98 2.25 4.72
C GLU A 183 11.15 3.66 4.17
N ASP A 184 10.05 4.42 4.21
CA ASP A 184 10.01 5.81 3.79
C ASP A 184 9.74 6.68 5.00
N GLN A 185 10.63 7.61 5.30
CA GLN A 185 10.46 8.57 6.37
C GLN A 185 10.58 9.98 5.85
N GLN A 186 9.59 10.80 6.14
CA GLN A 186 9.58 12.22 5.83
C GLN A 186 9.33 13.03 7.09
N THR A 187 10.20 13.98 7.35
CA THR A 187 10.05 14.95 8.45
C THR A 187 10.07 16.35 7.86
N TYR A 188 9.07 17.13 8.21
CA TYR A 188 8.94 18.52 7.80
C TYR A 188 8.74 19.40 9.03
N GLY A 189 9.41 20.55 9.07
CA GLY A 189 9.20 21.55 10.10
C GLY A 189 9.40 22.95 9.55
N ASP A 190 8.58 23.89 10.01
CA ASP A 190 8.72 25.30 9.72
C ASP A 190 8.32 26.17 10.90
N VAL A 191 8.81 27.40 10.90
CA VAL A 191 8.40 28.46 11.82
C VAL A 191 8.08 29.68 10.97
N LEU A 192 6.91 30.27 11.22
CA LEU A 192 6.41 31.44 10.52
C LEU A 192 6.16 32.56 11.53
N LEU A 193 6.69 33.75 11.25
CA LEU A 193 6.41 34.98 11.98
C LEU A 193 5.45 35.81 11.12
N SER A 194 4.28 36.14 11.65
CA SER A 194 3.28 36.93 10.95
C SER A 194 3.08 38.28 11.62
N ILE A 195 3.13 39.35 10.83
CA ILE A 195 2.90 40.72 11.20
C ILE A 195 1.67 41.25 10.49
N ASP A 196 0.71 41.76 11.25
CA ASP A 196 -0.49 42.43 10.71
C ASP A 196 -0.74 43.70 11.55
N LYS A 197 -0.20 44.83 11.07
CA LYS A 197 -0.26 46.08 11.83
C LYS A 197 -0.78 47.23 10.96
N THR A 198 -1.81 47.89 11.49
CA THR A 198 -2.36 49.10 10.91
C THR A 198 -1.77 50.31 11.62
N PHE A 199 -1.28 51.29 10.86
CA PHE A 199 -0.72 52.55 11.32
C PHE A 199 -1.62 53.71 10.92
N GLY A 200 -2.31 54.29 11.88
CA GLY A 200 -3.29 55.35 11.58
C GLY A 200 -4.46 54.85 10.76
N GLU A 201 -5.06 55.73 9.96
CA GLU A 201 -6.24 55.39 9.15
C GLU A 201 -5.89 54.90 7.72
N ASN A 202 -4.65 55.08 7.26
CA ASN A 202 -4.31 54.93 5.81
C ASN A 202 -3.20 53.91 5.52
N TRP A 203 -2.56 53.32 6.50
CA TRP A 203 -1.41 52.40 6.28
C TRP A 203 -1.59 51.11 7.00
N SER A 204 -1.44 49.98 6.28
CA SER A 204 -1.39 48.66 6.85
C SER A 204 -0.16 47.90 6.37
N LEU A 205 0.50 47.16 7.24
CA LEU A 205 1.61 46.26 6.94
C LEU A 205 1.19 44.84 7.24
N GLN A 206 1.21 43.98 6.23
CA GLN A 206 1.05 42.55 6.38
C GLN A 206 2.29 41.86 5.82
N ALA A 207 2.91 41.00 6.62
CA ALA A 207 4.11 40.24 6.25
C ALA A 207 4.12 38.88 6.95
N ASN A 208 4.69 37.88 6.28
CA ASN A 208 4.92 36.53 6.78
C ASN A 208 6.35 36.13 6.46
#